data_88d70c478d4e502128642f82eb0c130d
#
_entry.id   88d70c478d4e502128642f82eb0c130d
#
_cell.length_a   1.000
_cell.length_b   1.000
_cell.length_c   1.000
_cell.angle_alpha   90.00
_cell.angle_beta   90.00
_cell.angle_gamma   90.00
#
_symmetry.space_group_name_H-M   'P 1'
#
loop_
_entity.id
_entity.type
_entity.pdbx_description
1 polymer ?
#
loop_
_entity_poly.entity_id
_entity_poly.type
_entity_poly.pdbx_seq_one_letter_code
_entity_poly.pdbx_strand_id
1 'polypeptide(L)'
;IGAGGGAQAIGKAGILAKNALVRSALGEGLVGAGQQAEQFRQDNPDGTLSARQEMAALASGAGTAAFAGLGGKVAQKLGIADLDTMLAGGAAPAAAAKQGLARRVGEGFVSEGALEEMPQSIWEQAAQNFGNGKALSDGVGNAAATGLVVGGVMGGGTNLLSRHPNAAPAPPPLGTPKDGAIPYTPTTVEEVAKARA
;
A
#
# COMPACT_ATOMS: atom_id res chain seq x y z
N ILE A 1 17.36 2.00 -29.76
CA ILE A 1 17.05 2.62 -28.47
C ILE A 1 17.08 1.50 -27.44
N GLY A 2 18.06 1.61 -26.50
CA GLY A 2 18.68 0.53 -25.78
C GLY A 2 17.83 -0.28 -24.81
N ALA A 3 17.88 -1.59 -24.95
CA ALA A 3 17.39 -2.59 -24.00
C ALA A 3 18.13 -2.59 -22.64
N GLY A 4 19.16 -1.73 -22.46
CA GLY A 4 19.96 -1.66 -21.23
C GLY A 4 19.31 -0.91 -20.07
N GLY A 5 18.37 0.00 -20.33
CA GLY A 5 17.73 0.80 -19.27
C GLY A 5 16.75 0.00 -18.41
N GLY A 6 16.02 -0.94 -19.01
CA GLY A 6 15.03 -1.77 -18.31
C GLY A 6 15.66 -2.76 -17.31
N ALA A 7 16.76 -3.41 -17.69
CA ALA A 7 17.44 -4.37 -16.82
C ALA A 7 18.07 -3.72 -15.58
N GLN A 8 18.61 -2.50 -15.71
CA GLN A 8 19.14 -1.75 -14.58
C GLN A 8 18.03 -1.26 -13.63
N ALA A 9 16.87 -0.87 -14.15
CA ALA A 9 15.71 -0.48 -13.36
C ALA A 9 15.17 -1.67 -12.56
N ILE A 10 15.05 -2.84 -13.16
CA ILE A 10 14.63 -4.08 -12.50
C ILE A 10 15.65 -4.53 -11.44
N GLY A 11 16.95 -4.40 -11.70
CA GLY A 11 18.00 -4.72 -10.72
C GLY A 11 17.95 -3.79 -9.50
N LYS A 12 17.74 -2.49 -9.70
CA LYS A 12 17.57 -1.51 -8.61
C LYS A 12 16.28 -1.75 -7.83
N ALA A 13 15.18 -2.06 -8.50
CA ALA A 13 13.92 -2.44 -7.85
C ALA A 13 14.08 -3.70 -7.00
N GLY A 14 14.84 -4.70 -7.46
CA GLY A 14 15.14 -5.91 -6.70
C GLY A 14 15.96 -5.67 -5.42
N ILE A 15 16.86 -4.66 -5.42
CA ILE A 15 17.61 -4.25 -4.23
C ILE A 15 16.70 -3.49 -3.25
N LEU A 16 15.84 -2.62 -3.75
CA LEU A 16 14.85 -1.88 -2.95
C LEU A 16 13.80 -2.82 -2.34
N ALA A 17 13.44 -3.90 -3.05
CA ALA A 17 12.47 -4.89 -2.56
C ALA A 17 12.93 -5.72 -1.34
N LYS A 18 14.17 -5.58 -0.88
CA LYS A 18 14.65 -6.21 0.37
C LYS A 18 14.17 -5.48 1.62
N ASN A 19 13.80 -4.21 1.52
CA ASN A 19 13.30 -3.42 2.63
C ASN A 19 11.77 -3.49 2.68
N ALA A 20 11.20 -3.95 3.80
CA ALA A 20 9.75 -4.08 3.98
C ALA A 20 9.01 -2.75 3.77
N LEU A 21 9.54 -1.64 4.30
CA LEU A 21 8.98 -0.31 4.11
C LEU A 21 8.91 0.10 2.63
N VAL A 22 9.96 -0.20 1.86
CA VAL A 22 9.96 0.13 0.42
C VAL A 22 8.96 -0.75 -0.33
N ARG A 23 8.82 -2.03 0.05
CA ARG A 23 7.82 -2.92 -0.56
C ARG A 23 6.40 -2.45 -0.28
N SER A 24 6.12 -2.08 0.98
CA SER A 24 4.85 -1.52 1.42
C SER A 24 4.52 -0.28 0.57
N ALA A 25 5.35 0.74 0.62
CA ALA A 25 5.14 1.98 -0.10
C ALA A 25 4.93 1.79 -1.62
N LEU A 26 5.72 0.91 -2.26
CA LEU A 26 5.53 0.60 -3.68
C LEU A 26 4.23 -0.17 -3.94
N GLY A 27 3.85 -1.09 -3.05
CA GLY A 27 2.60 -1.83 -3.12
C GLY A 27 1.40 -0.90 -3.05
N GLU A 28 1.37 -0.02 -2.06
CA GLU A 28 0.33 0.99 -1.90
C GLU A 28 0.25 1.94 -3.09
N GLY A 29 1.39 2.41 -3.58
CA GLY A 29 1.42 3.26 -4.77
C GLY A 29 0.84 2.58 -6.00
N LEU A 30 1.10 1.28 -6.20
CA LEU A 30 0.50 0.51 -7.30
C LEU A 30 -1.01 0.34 -7.12
N VAL A 31 -1.46 0.08 -5.89
CA VAL A 31 -2.88 -0.02 -5.56
C VAL A 31 -3.56 1.33 -5.78
N GLY A 32 -3.00 2.42 -5.27
CA GLY A 32 -3.53 3.78 -5.44
C GLY A 32 -3.64 4.18 -6.92
N ALA A 33 -2.61 3.90 -7.73
CA ALA A 33 -2.66 4.14 -9.18
C ALA A 33 -3.77 3.32 -9.85
N GLY A 34 -3.91 2.04 -9.47
CA GLY A 34 -4.93 1.14 -10.01
C GLY A 34 -6.35 1.58 -9.65
N GLN A 35 -6.58 1.94 -8.40
CA GLN A 35 -7.88 2.44 -7.92
C GLN A 35 -8.27 3.74 -8.63
N GLN A 36 -7.35 4.67 -8.76
CA GLN A 36 -7.59 5.93 -9.46
C GLN A 36 -7.91 5.71 -10.96
N ALA A 37 -7.17 4.81 -11.61
CA ALA A 37 -7.43 4.46 -12.99
C ALA A 37 -8.81 3.81 -13.16
N GLU A 38 -9.18 2.89 -12.25
CA GLU A 38 -10.49 2.23 -12.27
C GLU A 38 -11.62 3.23 -12.04
N GLN A 39 -11.44 4.18 -11.13
CA GLN A 39 -12.42 5.23 -10.90
C GLN A 39 -12.66 6.08 -12.16
N PHE A 40 -11.58 6.49 -12.86
CA PHE A 40 -11.74 7.20 -14.15
C PHE A 40 -12.44 6.34 -15.19
N ARG A 41 -12.17 5.04 -15.24
CA ARG A 41 -12.86 4.13 -16.18
C ARG A 41 -14.34 4.03 -15.89
N GLN A 42 -14.74 4.01 -14.62
CA GLN A 42 -16.15 3.98 -14.23
C GLN A 42 -16.87 5.30 -14.53
N ASP A 43 -16.16 6.42 -14.40
CA ASP A 43 -16.70 7.75 -14.68
C ASP A 43 -16.84 8.03 -16.19
N ASN A 44 -16.08 7.33 -17.05
CA ASN A 44 -16.10 7.54 -18.49
C ASN A 44 -17.10 6.60 -19.20
N PRO A 45 -17.96 7.14 -20.08
CA PRO A 45 -19.01 6.35 -20.75
C PRO A 45 -18.51 5.16 -21.57
N ASP A 46 -17.29 5.27 -22.13
CA ASP A 46 -16.65 4.22 -22.95
C ASP A 46 -15.67 3.34 -22.14
N GLY A 47 -15.49 3.63 -20.87
CA GLY A 47 -14.56 2.90 -19.99
C GLY A 47 -13.09 3.06 -20.36
N THR A 48 -12.74 4.03 -21.23
CA THR A 48 -11.33 4.32 -21.59
C THR A 48 -10.80 5.51 -20.80
N LEU A 49 -9.49 5.59 -20.63
CA LEU A 49 -8.84 6.72 -19.98
C LEU A 49 -8.27 7.67 -21.04
N SER A 50 -8.42 8.96 -20.80
CA SER A 50 -7.66 9.98 -21.54
C SER A 50 -6.21 10.00 -21.05
N ALA A 51 -5.27 10.49 -21.86
CA ALA A 51 -3.88 10.66 -21.45
C ALA A 51 -3.71 11.49 -20.16
N ARG A 52 -4.61 12.45 -19.93
CA ARG A 52 -4.64 13.24 -18.71
C ARG A 52 -5.03 12.41 -17.49
N GLN A 53 -6.00 11.52 -17.61
CA GLN A 53 -6.42 10.60 -16.55
C GLN A 53 -5.37 9.54 -16.28
N GLU A 54 -4.68 9.03 -17.32
CA GLU A 54 -3.54 8.13 -17.15
C GLU A 54 -2.42 8.78 -16.34
N MET A 55 -2.05 10.03 -16.68
CA MET A 55 -1.07 10.79 -15.90
C MET A 55 -1.54 11.05 -14.47
N ALA A 56 -2.82 11.36 -14.27
CA ALA A 56 -3.40 11.56 -12.94
C ALA A 56 -3.32 10.28 -12.10
N ALA A 57 -3.65 9.12 -12.66
CA ALA A 57 -3.58 7.85 -11.97
C ALA A 57 -2.13 7.48 -11.57
N LEU A 58 -1.17 7.69 -12.48
CA LEU A 58 0.25 7.49 -12.16
C LEU A 58 0.75 8.45 -11.08
N ALA A 59 0.34 9.72 -11.16
CA ALA A 59 0.70 10.73 -10.17
C ALA A 59 0.08 10.41 -8.79
N SER A 60 -1.18 9.94 -8.77
CA SER A 60 -1.85 9.46 -7.56
C SER A 60 -1.00 8.37 -6.89
N GLY A 61 -0.70 7.29 -7.61
CA GLY A 61 0.10 6.20 -7.05
C GLY A 61 1.51 6.61 -6.62
N ALA A 62 2.17 7.53 -7.35
CA ALA A 62 3.49 8.04 -6.95
C ALA A 62 3.42 8.83 -5.62
N GLY A 63 2.37 9.63 -5.43
CA GLY A 63 2.15 10.37 -4.19
C GLY A 63 1.83 9.42 -3.03
N THR A 64 0.92 8.47 -3.24
CA THR A 64 0.60 7.41 -2.25
C THR A 64 1.86 6.69 -1.79
N ALA A 65 2.72 6.22 -2.72
CA ALA A 65 3.99 5.59 -2.37
C ALA A 65 4.93 6.51 -1.58
N ALA A 66 4.96 7.79 -1.91
CA ALA A 66 5.82 8.76 -1.21
C ALA A 66 5.34 9.00 0.22
N PHE A 67 4.04 9.18 0.44
CA PHE A 67 3.48 9.41 1.77
C PHE A 67 3.56 8.16 2.65
N ALA A 68 3.25 6.97 2.12
CA ALA A 68 3.45 5.69 2.80
C ALA A 68 4.90 5.49 3.24
N GLY A 69 5.86 5.78 2.35
CA GLY A 69 7.27 5.71 2.68
C GLY A 69 7.72 6.73 3.74
N LEU A 70 7.11 7.92 3.78
CA LEU A 70 7.39 8.94 4.79
C LEU A 70 6.74 8.59 6.12
N GLY A 71 5.46 8.21 6.12
CA GLY A 71 4.71 7.78 7.30
C GLY A 71 5.38 6.61 8.00
N GLY A 72 5.71 5.56 7.26
CA GLY A 72 6.41 4.40 7.79
C GLY A 72 7.80 4.71 8.36
N LYS A 73 8.56 5.66 7.75
CA LYS A 73 9.84 6.15 8.35
C LYS A 73 9.63 6.88 9.67
N VAL A 74 8.58 7.70 9.76
CA VAL A 74 8.24 8.40 11.00
C VAL A 74 7.81 7.40 12.06
N ALA A 75 6.95 6.46 11.71
CA ALA A 75 6.52 5.38 12.60
C ALA A 75 7.71 4.58 13.16
N GLN A 76 8.65 4.19 12.30
CA GLN A 76 9.89 3.51 12.71
C GLN A 76 10.73 4.34 13.69
N LYS A 77 10.90 5.64 13.44
CA LYS A 77 11.65 6.53 14.34
C LYS A 77 10.98 6.72 15.70
N LEU A 78 9.67 6.72 15.73
CA LEU A 78 8.87 6.84 16.96
C LEU A 78 8.72 5.49 17.68
N GLY A 79 9.14 4.38 17.07
CA GLY A 79 8.96 3.04 17.61
C GLY A 79 7.50 2.58 17.61
N ILE A 80 6.70 3.10 16.69
CA ILE A 80 5.29 2.77 16.49
C ILE A 80 5.20 1.58 15.51
N ALA A 81 4.22 0.71 15.72
CA ALA A 81 3.91 -0.34 14.77
C ALA A 81 3.17 0.27 13.57
N ASP A 82 3.71 0.08 12.39
CA ASP A 82 3.15 0.45 11.10
C ASP A 82 2.56 -0.82 10.46
N LEU A 83 1.26 -0.77 10.17
CA LEU A 83 0.51 -1.91 9.65
C LEU A 83 1.05 -2.37 8.31
N ASP A 84 1.29 -1.46 7.41
CA ASP A 84 1.64 -1.76 6.03
C ASP A 84 3.05 -2.32 5.93
N THR A 85 3.98 -1.77 6.71
CA THR A 85 5.31 -2.37 6.86
C THR A 85 5.23 -3.79 7.46
N MET A 86 4.35 -4.04 8.42
CA MET A 86 4.15 -5.38 8.99
C MET A 86 3.56 -6.34 7.96
N LEU A 87 2.55 -5.95 7.21
CA LEU A 87 1.96 -6.74 6.13
C LEU A 87 2.96 -7.04 5.02
N ALA A 88 3.89 -6.12 4.76
CA ALA A 88 5.00 -6.33 3.83
C ALA A 88 6.13 -7.23 4.37
N GLY A 89 5.94 -7.84 5.55
CA GLY A 89 6.89 -8.76 6.18
C GLY A 89 7.94 -8.05 7.06
N GLY A 90 7.69 -6.82 7.49
CA GLY A 90 8.46 -6.13 8.53
C GLY A 90 8.06 -6.57 9.94
N ALA A 91 8.92 -6.31 10.92
CA ALA A 91 8.64 -6.60 12.33
C ALA A 91 8.14 -5.35 13.05
N ALA A 92 7.19 -5.54 13.99
CA ALA A 92 6.81 -4.46 14.91
C ALA A 92 8.00 -4.07 15.79
N PRO A 93 8.22 -2.76 16.04
CA PRO A 93 9.29 -2.33 16.92
C PRO A 93 9.10 -2.88 18.35
N ALA A 94 10.17 -3.40 18.95
CA ALA A 94 10.13 -3.94 20.33
C ALA A 94 9.73 -2.87 21.37
N ALA A 95 9.97 -1.59 21.07
CA ALA A 95 9.56 -0.47 21.90
C ALA A 95 8.04 -0.32 21.98
N ALA A 96 7.31 -0.65 20.94
CA ALA A 96 5.85 -0.57 20.89
C ALA A 96 5.19 -1.46 21.96
N ALA A 97 5.77 -2.61 22.29
CA ALA A 97 5.25 -3.54 23.30
C ALA A 97 5.29 -2.99 24.75
N LYS A 98 6.16 -2.02 25.02
CA LYS A 98 6.36 -1.45 26.38
C LYS A 98 5.51 -0.20 26.67
N GLN A 99 4.84 0.35 25.68
CA GLN A 99 4.05 1.58 25.81
C GLN A 99 2.65 1.29 26.36
N GLY A 100 2.10 2.23 27.12
CA GLY A 100 0.71 2.17 27.58
C GLY A 100 -0.28 2.20 26.41
N LEU A 101 -1.43 1.54 26.59
CA LEU A 101 -2.45 1.37 25.54
C LEU A 101 -2.90 2.70 24.93
N ALA A 102 -3.28 3.66 25.74
CA ALA A 102 -3.78 4.97 25.29
C ALA A 102 -2.74 5.71 24.40
N ARG A 103 -1.47 5.65 24.81
CA ARG A 103 -0.38 6.23 24.04
C ARG A 103 -0.21 5.55 22.69
N ARG A 104 -0.22 4.23 22.64
CA ARG A 104 -0.09 3.45 21.40
C ARG A 104 -1.23 3.72 20.42
N VAL A 105 -2.47 3.77 20.93
CA VAL A 105 -3.63 4.11 20.10
C VAL A 105 -3.52 5.55 19.59
N GLY A 106 -3.14 6.50 20.42
CA GLY A 106 -2.94 7.89 20.02
C GLY A 106 -1.80 8.06 19.01
N GLU A 107 -0.67 7.40 19.22
CA GLU A 107 0.47 7.43 18.29
C GLU A 107 0.09 6.77 16.94
N GLY A 108 -0.63 5.63 16.94
CA GLY A 108 -1.14 4.99 15.73
C GLY A 108 -2.13 5.89 14.99
N PHE A 109 -3.03 6.57 15.70
CA PHE A 109 -3.96 7.53 15.10
C PHE A 109 -3.21 8.68 14.40
N VAL A 110 -2.18 9.22 15.05
CA VAL A 110 -1.41 10.34 14.47
C VAL A 110 -0.55 9.88 13.31
N SER A 111 0.13 8.73 13.42
CA SER A 111 1.02 8.26 12.34
C SER A 111 0.25 7.90 11.09
N GLU A 112 -0.75 7.04 11.19
CA GLU A 112 -1.53 6.59 10.04
C GLU A 112 -2.49 7.69 9.55
N GLY A 113 -3.26 8.31 10.47
CA GLY A 113 -4.27 9.29 10.10
C GLY A 113 -3.68 10.62 9.63
N ALA A 114 -2.87 11.27 10.47
CA ALA A 114 -2.42 12.64 10.19
C ALA A 114 -1.17 12.70 9.31
N LEU A 115 -0.26 11.74 9.40
CA LEU A 115 1.03 11.78 8.68
C LEU A 115 1.02 10.99 7.39
N GLU A 116 0.09 10.05 7.22
CA GLU A 116 0.02 9.19 6.05
C GLU A 116 -1.30 9.36 5.30
N GLU A 117 -2.41 8.86 5.79
CA GLU A 117 -3.68 8.80 5.08
C GLU A 117 -4.28 10.17 4.74
N MET A 118 -4.15 11.16 5.62
CA MET A 118 -4.65 12.50 5.32
C MET A 118 -3.91 13.16 4.15
N PRO A 119 -2.56 13.19 4.12
CA PRO A 119 -1.83 13.72 2.96
C PRO A 119 -2.05 12.91 1.68
N GLN A 120 -2.16 11.59 1.77
CA GLN A 120 -2.49 10.72 0.63
C GLN A 120 -3.86 11.10 0.05
N SER A 121 -4.90 11.15 0.89
CA SER A 121 -6.26 11.47 0.46
C SER A 121 -6.37 12.86 -0.18
N ILE A 122 -5.64 13.85 0.34
CA ILE A 122 -5.50 15.18 -0.27
C ILE A 122 -4.91 15.07 -1.68
N TRP A 123 -3.82 14.33 -1.79
CA TRP A 123 -3.11 14.15 -3.06
C TRP A 123 -3.93 13.40 -4.10
N GLU A 124 -4.57 12.32 -3.71
CA GLU A 124 -5.44 11.51 -4.56
C GLU A 124 -6.63 12.33 -5.06
N GLN A 125 -7.27 13.11 -4.18
CA GLN A 125 -8.35 14.00 -4.58
C GLN A 125 -7.87 15.07 -5.58
N ALA A 126 -6.70 15.65 -5.36
CA ALA A 126 -6.12 16.61 -6.29
C ALA A 126 -5.78 15.97 -7.65
N ALA A 127 -5.24 14.75 -7.64
CA ALA A 127 -4.96 13.98 -8.86
C ALA A 127 -6.26 13.65 -9.61
N GLN A 128 -7.31 13.24 -8.91
CA GLN A 128 -8.64 13.01 -9.48
C GLN A 128 -9.21 14.27 -10.12
N ASN A 129 -9.12 15.38 -9.42
CA ASN A 129 -9.56 16.67 -9.93
C ASN A 129 -8.80 17.08 -11.19
N PHE A 130 -7.48 16.88 -11.19
CA PHE A 130 -6.66 17.11 -12.38
C PHE A 130 -7.12 16.23 -13.54
N GLY A 131 -7.29 14.93 -13.35
CA GLY A 131 -7.75 14.01 -14.39
C GLY A 131 -9.10 14.41 -14.99
N ASN A 132 -10.01 14.88 -14.15
CA ASN A 132 -11.37 15.30 -14.54
C ASN A 132 -11.48 16.78 -14.97
N GLY A 133 -10.39 17.53 -15.01
CA GLY A 133 -10.40 18.93 -15.42
C GLY A 133 -11.07 19.88 -14.43
N LYS A 134 -11.18 19.48 -13.17
CA LYS A 134 -11.74 20.26 -12.07
C LYS A 134 -10.66 21.13 -11.40
N ALA A 135 -11.08 22.07 -10.54
CA ALA A 135 -10.14 22.79 -9.69
C ALA A 135 -9.44 21.84 -8.73
N LEU A 136 -8.11 21.93 -8.58
CA LEU A 136 -7.33 20.99 -7.76
C LEU A 136 -7.77 20.96 -6.30
N SER A 137 -8.34 22.04 -5.79
CA SER A 137 -8.82 22.18 -4.42
C SER A 137 -10.23 21.63 -4.17
N ASP A 138 -10.94 21.19 -5.23
CA ASP A 138 -12.33 20.74 -5.09
C ASP A 138 -12.42 19.47 -4.26
N GLY A 139 -13.21 19.47 -3.19
CA GLY A 139 -13.39 18.33 -2.29
C GLY A 139 -12.19 17.97 -1.40
N VAL A 140 -11.04 18.65 -1.52
CA VAL A 140 -9.82 18.33 -0.77
C VAL A 140 -10.02 18.39 0.75
N GLY A 141 -10.85 19.31 1.26
CA GLY A 141 -11.14 19.35 2.71
C GLY A 141 -11.88 18.10 3.20
N ASN A 142 -12.82 17.58 2.42
CA ASN A 142 -13.52 16.33 2.74
C ASN A 142 -12.58 15.13 2.64
N ALA A 143 -11.73 15.09 1.62
CA ALA A 143 -10.73 14.04 1.47
C ALA A 143 -9.76 14.02 2.66
N ALA A 144 -9.27 15.18 3.09
CA ALA A 144 -8.42 15.30 4.26
C ALA A 144 -9.08 14.78 5.55
N ALA A 145 -10.35 15.15 5.78
CA ALA A 145 -11.10 14.69 6.93
C ALA A 145 -11.33 13.17 6.90
N THR A 146 -11.65 12.63 5.73
CA THR A 146 -11.83 11.17 5.54
C THR A 146 -10.53 10.43 5.79
N GLY A 147 -9.42 10.84 5.19
CA GLY A 147 -8.11 10.22 5.39
C GLY A 147 -7.68 10.25 6.86
N LEU A 148 -7.86 11.39 7.54
CA LEU A 148 -7.56 11.49 8.98
C LEU A 148 -8.36 10.50 9.82
N VAL A 149 -9.67 10.37 9.55
CA VAL A 149 -10.55 9.48 10.34
C VAL A 149 -10.25 8.02 10.01
N VAL A 150 -10.18 7.66 8.73
CA VAL A 150 -9.95 6.27 8.31
C VAL A 150 -8.57 5.79 8.76
N GLY A 151 -7.51 6.54 8.44
CA GLY A 151 -6.15 6.21 8.85
C GLY A 151 -6.00 6.19 10.37
N GLY A 152 -6.58 7.17 11.07
CA GLY A 152 -6.57 7.22 12.53
C GLY A 152 -7.23 6.00 13.18
N VAL A 153 -8.38 5.57 12.67
CA VAL A 153 -9.08 4.36 13.16
C VAL A 153 -8.26 3.11 12.85
N MET A 154 -7.71 2.99 11.64
CA MET A 154 -6.89 1.84 11.24
C MET A 154 -5.60 1.77 12.06
N GLY A 155 -4.85 2.86 12.18
CA GLY A 155 -3.61 2.92 12.94
C GLY A 155 -3.82 2.71 14.44
N GLY A 156 -4.83 3.34 15.02
CA GLY A 156 -5.22 3.12 16.41
C GLY A 156 -5.65 1.68 16.68
N GLY A 157 -6.48 1.11 15.79
CA GLY A 157 -6.95 -0.27 15.85
C GLY A 157 -5.83 -1.29 15.73
N THR A 158 -4.92 -1.10 14.79
CA THR A 158 -3.75 -1.98 14.60
C THR A 158 -2.86 -2.01 15.84
N ASN A 159 -2.60 -0.84 16.42
CA ASN A 159 -1.83 -0.72 17.64
C ASN A 159 -2.54 -1.32 18.87
N LEU A 160 -3.86 -1.39 18.85
CA LEU A 160 -4.66 -2.10 19.85
C LEU A 160 -4.50 -3.62 19.72
N LEU A 161 -4.60 -4.15 18.49
CA LEU A 161 -4.57 -5.58 18.20
C LEU A 161 -3.17 -6.21 18.31
N SER A 162 -2.11 -5.46 18.02
CA SER A 162 -0.71 -5.92 18.13
C SER A 162 -0.24 -6.21 19.56
N ARG A 163 -1.19 -6.24 20.52
CA ARG A 163 -0.95 -6.42 21.96
C ARG A 163 -0.82 -7.87 22.42
N HIS A 164 -0.98 -8.87 21.57
CA HIS A 164 -0.88 -10.26 22.01
C HIS A 164 0.58 -10.67 22.18
N PRO A 165 1.09 -10.78 23.44
CA PRO A 165 2.42 -11.32 23.70
C PRO A 165 2.56 -12.79 23.28
N ASN A 166 1.45 -13.43 22.93
CA ASN A 166 1.35 -14.80 22.45
C ASN A 166 0.87 -14.89 20.99
N ALA A 167 0.97 -13.80 20.20
CA ALA A 167 0.85 -13.97 18.77
C ALA A 167 1.87 -15.03 18.36
N ALA A 168 1.40 -16.18 17.89
CA ALA A 168 2.24 -17.23 17.35
C ALA A 168 3.25 -16.57 16.40
N PRO A 169 4.53 -16.98 16.42
CA PRO A 169 5.50 -16.46 15.47
C PRO A 169 4.85 -16.49 14.09
N ALA A 170 4.95 -15.36 13.38
CA ALA A 170 4.43 -15.30 12.01
C ALA A 170 4.85 -16.58 11.29
N PRO A 171 3.94 -17.25 10.59
CA PRO A 171 4.32 -18.47 9.86
C PRO A 171 5.57 -18.10 9.05
N PRO A 172 6.59 -18.97 9.07
CA PRO A 172 7.83 -18.69 8.36
C PRO A 172 7.44 -18.26 6.95
N PRO A 173 8.07 -17.23 6.37
CA PRO A 173 7.80 -16.83 5.01
C PRO A 173 7.81 -18.09 4.18
N LEU A 174 6.73 -18.31 3.40
CA LEU A 174 6.61 -19.47 2.52
C LEU A 174 7.96 -19.65 1.86
N GLY A 175 8.68 -20.66 2.29
CA GLY A 175 10.08 -20.85 1.91
C GLY A 175 10.17 -20.73 0.41
N THR A 176 11.12 -19.94 -0.08
CA THR A 176 11.57 -20.10 -1.47
C THR A 176 11.73 -21.59 -1.67
N PRO A 177 11.10 -22.21 -2.68
CA PRO A 177 11.24 -23.64 -2.91
C PRO A 177 12.74 -23.93 -2.94
N LYS A 178 13.25 -24.65 -1.94
CA LYS A 178 14.58 -25.21 -2.02
C LYS A 178 14.51 -26.22 -3.16
N ASP A 179 15.21 -25.90 -4.23
CA ASP A 179 15.58 -26.80 -5.33
C ASP A 179 14.66 -28.03 -5.52
N GLY A 180 13.50 -27.77 -6.02
CA GLY A 180 12.51 -28.75 -6.38
C GLY A 180 11.35 -27.99 -7.00
N ALA A 181 11.44 -27.76 -8.31
CA ALA A 181 10.29 -27.29 -9.07
C ALA A 181 9.10 -28.13 -8.64
N ILE A 182 8.07 -27.48 -8.05
CA ILE A 182 6.75 -28.10 -8.02
C ILE A 182 6.45 -28.37 -9.48
N PRO A 183 6.34 -29.63 -9.93
CA PRO A 183 6.01 -29.88 -11.31
C PRO A 183 4.63 -29.24 -11.51
N TYR A 184 4.58 -28.10 -12.19
CA TYR A 184 3.35 -27.57 -12.71
C TYR A 184 2.88 -28.59 -13.75
N THR A 185 2.03 -29.50 -13.29
CA THR A 185 1.27 -30.34 -14.21
C THR A 185 0.15 -29.43 -14.73
N PRO A 186 0.18 -29.02 -15.98
CA PRO A 186 -0.94 -28.29 -16.54
C PRO A 186 -2.14 -29.22 -16.49
N THR A 187 -3.10 -28.89 -15.62
CA THR A 187 -4.40 -29.55 -15.60
C THR A 187 -5.04 -29.18 -16.91
N THR A 188 -5.08 -30.09 -17.85
CA THR A 188 -5.72 -29.88 -19.16
C THR A 188 -7.22 -29.65 -18.90
N VAL A 189 -7.84 -28.84 -19.74
CA VAL A 189 -9.29 -28.55 -19.68
C VAL A 189 -10.12 -29.83 -19.65
N GLU A 190 -9.58 -30.91 -20.22
CA GLU A 190 -10.15 -32.25 -20.28
C GLU A 190 -10.22 -32.95 -18.92
N GLU A 191 -9.22 -32.77 -18.05
CA GLU A 191 -9.21 -33.34 -16.70
C GLU A 191 -10.20 -32.64 -15.76
N VAL A 192 -10.40 -31.33 -15.92
CA VAL A 192 -11.40 -30.56 -15.18
C VAL A 192 -12.82 -30.96 -15.59
N ALA A 193 -13.06 -31.30 -16.87
CA ALA A 193 -14.35 -31.77 -17.34
C ALA A 193 -14.71 -33.16 -16.79
N LYS A 194 -13.71 -34.04 -16.63
CA LYS A 194 -13.91 -35.41 -16.13
C LYS A 194 -14.18 -35.48 -14.61
N ALA A 195 -13.75 -34.49 -13.86
CA ALA A 195 -14.00 -34.42 -12.41
C ALA A 195 -15.42 -33.89 -12.06
N ARG A 196 -16.18 -33.42 -13.06
CA ARG A 196 -17.54 -32.88 -12.89
C ARG A 196 -18.65 -33.80 -13.43
N ALA A 197 -18.32 -34.95 -13.96
CA ALA A 197 -19.24 -35.99 -14.41
C ALA A 197 -19.32 -37.11 -13.36
#